data_49626df4126967ff15b1e652e0d21592
#
_entry.id   49626df4126967ff15b1e652e0d21592
#
_cell.length_a   1.000
_cell.length_b   1.000
_cell.length_c   1.000
_cell.angle_alpha   90.00
_cell.angle_beta   90.00
_cell.angle_gamma   90.00
#
_symmetry.space_group_name_H-M   'P 1'
#
loop_
_entity.id
_entity.type
_entity.pdbx_description
1 polymer ?
#
loop_
_entity_poly.entity_id
_entity_poly.type
_entity_poly.pdbx_seq_one_letter_code
_entity_poly.pdbx_strand_id
1 'polypeptide(L)'
;QVLETAVVVDNEQIHLRCFESTHEMLLEQLSQHKLDMILSDCPVDSSQQEGLFSLKLGECGISFFCRQPAPDLPFPACLEQRKLLIPGRRSMLGRKLLNWFNTQGIQVEILGEFDDAALMKTFGMYHNAIFVAPTLYAQDTYNDDDVVEIGRIDSVQEEYYIIFAERMIQHPAVQRVCNKDFSALFAY
;
A
#
# COMPACT_ATOMS: atom_id res chain seq x y z
N GLN A 1 7.54 9.54 -2.82
CA GLN A 1 9.00 9.45 -2.60
C GLN A 1 9.67 8.48 -3.58
N VAL A 2 9.16 7.25 -3.81
CA VAL A 2 9.75 6.31 -4.80
C VAL A 2 9.72 6.91 -6.20
N LEU A 3 8.56 7.40 -6.64
CA LEU A 3 8.40 8.02 -7.96
C LEU A 3 9.22 9.32 -8.09
N GLU A 4 9.31 10.14 -7.04
CA GLU A 4 10.16 11.34 -7.03
C GLU A 4 11.64 10.99 -7.26
N THR A 5 12.11 9.87 -6.68
CA THR A 5 13.47 9.37 -6.91
C THR A 5 13.72 9.01 -8.36
N ALA A 6 12.71 8.50 -9.06
CA ALA A 6 12.81 8.16 -10.47
C ALA A 6 12.81 9.37 -11.40
N VAL A 7 12.19 10.50 -11.00
CA VAL A 7 11.92 11.67 -11.86
C VAL A 7 13.15 12.54 -12.09
N VAL A 8 14.04 12.67 -11.10
CA VAL A 8 15.20 13.58 -11.19
C VAL A 8 16.44 12.80 -11.61
N VAL A 9 16.79 12.82 -12.89
CA VAL A 9 18.02 12.23 -13.45
C VAL A 9 18.86 13.36 -14.05
N ASP A 10 20.06 13.60 -13.50
CA ASP A 10 21.08 14.48 -14.05
C ASP A 10 20.60 15.88 -14.50
N ASN A 11 19.73 16.53 -13.72
CA ASN A 11 19.06 17.79 -14.04
C ASN A 11 18.08 17.73 -15.23
N GLU A 12 17.79 16.58 -15.78
CA GLU A 12 16.73 16.42 -16.77
C GLU A 12 15.44 15.96 -16.09
N GLN A 13 14.32 16.56 -16.43
CA GLN A 13 12.99 16.12 -15.97
C GLN A 13 12.53 14.94 -16.81
N ILE A 14 12.35 13.80 -16.15
CA ILE A 14 11.69 12.65 -16.76
C ILE A 14 10.18 12.87 -16.77
N HIS A 15 9.55 12.64 -17.91
CA HIS A 15 8.09 12.67 -18.01
C HIS A 15 7.51 11.35 -17.48
N LEU A 16 6.84 11.41 -16.31
CA LEU A 16 6.15 10.26 -15.71
C LEU A 16 4.75 10.08 -16.30
N ARG A 17 4.43 8.81 -16.57
CA ARG A 17 3.07 8.36 -16.89
C ARG A 17 2.74 7.19 -15.96
N CYS A 18 1.77 7.40 -15.08
CA CYS A 18 1.34 6.38 -14.11
C CYS A 18 0.00 5.79 -14.52
N PHE A 19 -0.11 4.46 -14.40
CA PHE A 19 -1.32 3.70 -14.67
C PHE A 19 -1.57 2.73 -13.52
N GLU A 20 -2.83 2.50 -13.20
CA GLU A 20 -3.24 1.47 -12.26
C GLU A 20 -3.92 0.33 -13.01
N SER A 21 -3.60 -0.90 -12.61
CA SER A 21 -4.22 -2.11 -13.15
C SER A 21 -3.96 -3.30 -12.23
N THR A 22 -4.46 -4.48 -12.56
CA THR A 22 -4.16 -5.71 -11.82
C THR A 22 -2.70 -6.10 -12.02
N HIS A 23 -2.14 -6.80 -11.03
CA HIS A 23 -0.75 -7.26 -11.06
C HIS A 23 -0.44 -8.03 -12.36
N GLU A 24 -1.30 -8.97 -12.74
CA GLU A 24 -1.14 -9.79 -13.95
C GLU A 24 -1.12 -8.94 -15.22
N MET A 25 -2.04 -7.96 -15.33
CA MET A 25 -2.10 -7.08 -16.50
C MET A 25 -0.88 -6.16 -16.58
N LEU A 26 -0.38 -5.67 -15.44
CA LEU A 26 0.84 -4.86 -15.40
C LEU A 26 2.07 -5.68 -15.80
N LEU A 27 2.19 -6.92 -15.33
CA LEU A 27 3.27 -7.82 -15.72
C LEU A 27 3.23 -8.15 -17.21
N GLU A 28 2.05 -8.38 -17.79
CA GLU A 28 1.89 -8.58 -19.23
C GLU A 28 2.36 -7.33 -20.00
N GLN A 29 1.97 -6.12 -19.57
CA GLN A 29 2.38 -4.89 -20.22
C GLN A 29 3.89 -4.63 -20.09
N LEU A 30 4.49 -4.99 -18.95
CA LEU A 30 5.93 -4.89 -18.74
C LEU A 30 6.69 -5.84 -19.67
N SER A 31 6.24 -7.10 -19.82
CA SER A 31 6.82 -8.07 -20.74
C SER A 31 6.70 -7.65 -22.20
N GLN A 32 5.60 -6.97 -22.56
CA GLN A 32 5.36 -6.38 -23.88
C GLN A 32 6.08 -5.04 -24.12
N HIS A 33 6.93 -4.60 -23.19
CA HIS A 33 7.68 -3.34 -23.26
C HIS A 33 6.81 -2.07 -23.31
N LYS A 34 5.58 -2.13 -22.80
CA LYS A 34 4.66 -0.99 -22.69
C LYS A 34 4.85 -0.21 -21.41
N LEU A 35 5.48 -0.82 -20.40
CA LEU A 35 5.86 -0.21 -19.13
C LEU A 35 7.36 -0.34 -18.93
N ASP A 36 7.92 0.59 -18.17
CA ASP A 36 9.34 0.61 -17.80
C ASP A 36 9.58 -0.02 -16.43
N MET A 37 8.65 0.21 -15.48
CA MET A 37 8.67 -0.38 -14.15
C MET A 37 7.25 -0.48 -13.57
N ILE A 38 7.09 -1.34 -12.57
CA ILE A 38 5.86 -1.51 -11.80
C ILE A 38 6.18 -1.31 -10.32
N LEU A 39 5.31 -0.61 -9.59
CA LEU A 39 5.24 -0.67 -8.13
C LEU A 39 4.13 -1.64 -7.75
N SER A 40 4.42 -2.62 -6.90
CA SER A 40 3.50 -3.70 -6.56
C SER A 40 3.57 -4.06 -5.08
N ASP A 41 2.50 -4.63 -4.57
CA ASP A 41 2.37 -5.23 -3.23
C ASP A 41 2.86 -6.68 -3.15
N CYS A 42 3.28 -7.25 -4.29
CA CYS A 42 3.82 -8.60 -4.37
C CYS A 42 4.95 -8.70 -5.42
N PRO A 43 5.90 -9.63 -5.24
CA PRO A 43 6.96 -9.85 -6.19
C PRO A 43 6.46 -10.59 -7.44
N VAL A 44 7.27 -10.58 -8.49
CA VAL A 44 7.07 -11.45 -9.64
C VAL A 44 7.46 -12.89 -9.29
N ASP A 45 6.69 -13.86 -9.76
CA ASP A 45 7.08 -15.26 -9.70
C ASP A 45 8.11 -15.54 -10.81
N SER A 46 9.39 -15.59 -10.43
CA SER A 46 10.51 -15.81 -11.35
C SER A 46 10.46 -17.16 -12.07
N SER A 47 9.68 -18.12 -11.56
CA SER A 47 9.48 -19.41 -12.23
C SER A 47 8.55 -19.34 -13.44
N GLN A 48 7.72 -18.30 -13.50
CA GLN A 48 6.71 -18.11 -14.55
C GLN A 48 7.04 -16.99 -15.53
N GLN A 49 7.95 -16.08 -15.15
CA GLN A 49 8.25 -14.89 -15.96
C GLN A 49 9.76 -14.63 -16.06
N GLU A 50 10.38 -15.27 -17.05
CA GLU A 50 11.80 -15.05 -17.36
C GLU A 50 12.08 -13.59 -17.75
N GLY A 51 13.21 -13.06 -17.28
CA GLY A 51 13.68 -11.70 -17.62
C GLY A 51 12.99 -10.57 -16.86
N LEU A 52 12.12 -10.86 -15.86
CA LEU A 52 11.59 -9.89 -14.93
C LEU A 52 12.25 -10.04 -13.55
N PHE A 53 12.53 -8.92 -12.91
CA PHE A 53 13.18 -8.84 -11.61
C PHE A 53 12.30 -8.07 -10.63
N SER A 54 12.26 -8.54 -9.38
CA SER A 54 11.62 -7.83 -8.26
C SER A 54 12.69 -7.41 -7.26
N LEU A 55 12.63 -6.16 -6.82
CA LEU A 55 13.40 -5.67 -5.69
C LEU A 55 12.42 -5.20 -4.61
N LYS A 56 12.53 -5.76 -3.41
CA LYS A 56 11.76 -5.30 -2.25
C LYS A 56 12.27 -3.94 -1.81
N LEU A 57 11.39 -2.95 -1.75
CA LEU A 57 11.70 -1.60 -1.27
C LEU A 57 11.55 -1.49 0.24
N GLY A 58 10.60 -2.23 0.81
CA GLY A 58 10.32 -2.27 2.24
C GLY A 58 8.98 -2.90 2.55
N GLU A 59 8.60 -2.83 3.83
CA GLU A 59 7.32 -3.29 4.36
C GLU A 59 6.89 -2.42 5.53
N CYS A 60 5.60 -2.35 5.80
CA CYS A 60 5.07 -1.67 6.97
C CYS A 60 3.82 -2.36 7.51
N GLY A 61 3.51 -2.11 8.78
CA GLY A 61 2.28 -2.54 9.41
C GLY A 61 1.06 -1.75 8.92
N ILE A 62 -0.07 -2.04 9.55
CA ILE A 62 -1.37 -1.43 9.21
C ILE A 62 -1.89 -0.63 10.41
N SER A 63 -2.31 0.60 10.16
CA SER A 63 -2.96 1.47 11.13
C SER A 63 -4.45 1.57 10.85
N PHE A 64 -5.22 1.71 11.93
CA PHE A 64 -6.66 1.91 11.91
C PHE A 64 -6.97 3.34 12.33
N PHE A 65 -7.79 3.99 11.55
CA PHE A 65 -8.15 5.38 11.71
C PHE A 65 -9.66 5.56 11.79
N CYS A 66 -10.08 6.60 12.45
CA CYS A 66 -11.47 7.04 12.38
C CYS A 66 -11.55 8.57 12.51
N ARG A 67 -12.73 9.12 12.24
CA ARG A 67 -13.05 10.50 12.59
C ARG A 67 -13.23 10.63 14.10
N GLN A 68 -12.78 11.74 14.68
CA GLN A 68 -13.02 12.08 16.07
C GLN A 68 -14.55 12.22 16.38
N PRO A 69 -14.99 11.90 17.61
CA PRO A 69 -14.21 11.33 18.71
C PRO A 69 -13.84 9.86 18.46
N ALA A 70 -12.74 9.42 19.06
CA ALA A 70 -12.34 8.01 19.02
C ALA A 70 -13.41 7.11 19.69
N PRO A 71 -13.46 5.81 19.37
CA PRO A 71 -14.25 4.85 20.15
C PRO A 71 -13.82 4.79 21.63
N ASP A 72 -14.75 4.43 22.52
CA ASP A 72 -14.49 4.41 23.97
C ASP A 72 -13.61 3.23 24.42
N LEU A 73 -13.70 2.09 23.70
CA LEU A 73 -12.89 0.91 24.04
C LEU A 73 -11.48 1.00 23.49
N PRO A 74 -10.51 0.40 24.18
CA PRO A 74 -9.14 0.33 23.67
C PRO A 74 -9.07 -0.60 22.46
N PHE A 75 -8.07 -0.37 21.60
CA PHE A 75 -7.74 -1.26 20.48
C PHE A 75 -7.28 -2.64 21.02
N PRO A 76 -7.69 -3.77 20.42
CA PRO A 76 -8.52 -3.87 19.22
C PRO A 76 -10.03 -3.96 19.47
N ALA A 77 -10.51 -3.99 20.73
CA ALA A 77 -11.93 -4.12 21.08
C ALA A 77 -12.81 -2.98 20.50
N CYS A 78 -12.22 -1.80 20.29
CA CYS A 78 -12.91 -0.66 19.67
C CYS A 78 -13.37 -0.92 18.24
N LEU A 79 -12.80 -1.90 17.55
CA LEU A 79 -13.16 -2.26 16.17
C LEU A 79 -14.59 -2.83 16.06
N GLU A 80 -15.14 -3.36 17.16
CA GLU A 80 -16.51 -3.86 17.20
C GLU A 80 -17.55 -2.75 17.45
N GLN A 81 -17.11 -1.52 17.79
CA GLN A 81 -18.02 -0.41 18.10
C GLN A 81 -18.45 0.39 16.86
N ARG A 82 -17.74 0.26 15.75
CA ARG A 82 -18.03 1.01 14.52
C ARG A 82 -17.88 0.12 13.30
N LYS A 83 -18.59 0.50 12.25
CA LYS A 83 -18.43 -0.13 10.94
C LYS A 83 -17.03 0.10 10.40
N LEU A 84 -16.50 -0.90 9.71
CA LEU A 84 -15.16 -0.92 9.21
C LEU A 84 -15.15 -0.91 7.67
N LEU A 85 -14.21 -0.14 7.11
CA LEU A 85 -13.88 -0.16 5.69
C LEU A 85 -12.54 -0.88 5.53
N ILE A 86 -12.46 -1.79 4.58
CA ILE A 86 -11.26 -2.58 4.33
C ILE A 86 -10.86 -2.53 2.86
N PRO A 87 -9.58 -2.81 2.54
CA PRO A 87 -9.18 -3.10 1.17
C PRO A 87 -9.94 -4.28 0.58
N GLY A 88 -10.17 -4.25 -0.72
CA GLY A 88 -10.92 -5.30 -1.41
C GLY A 88 -10.39 -6.71 -1.12
N ARG A 89 -11.28 -7.69 -0.95
CA ARG A 89 -10.92 -9.10 -0.64
C ARG A 89 -10.02 -9.76 -1.68
N ARG A 90 -9.95 -9.22 -2.88
CA ARG A 90 -9.03 -9.71 -3.93
C ARG A 90 -7.60 -9.22 -3.72
N SER A 91 -7.37 -8.13 -2.98
CA SER A 91 -6.03 -7.67 -2.64
C SER A 91 -5.37 -8.59 -1.61
N MET A 92 -4.04 -8.61 -1.60
CA MET A 92 -3.28 -9.35 -0.59
C MET A 92 -3.58 -8.83 0.82
N LEU A 93 -3.62 -7.53 0.99
CA LEU A 93 -3.88 -6.87 2.27
C LEU A 93 -5.28 -7.19 2.80
N GLY A 94 -6.32 -7.12 1.95
CA GLY A 94 -7.70 -7.44 2.35
C GLY A 94 -7.81 -8.88 2.90
N ARG A 95 -7.17 -9.85 2.25
CA ARG A 95 -7.13 -11.24 2.72
C ARG A 95 -6.38 -11.39 4.05
N LYS A 96 -5.21 -10.75 4.19
CA LYS A 96 -4.42 -10.77 5.43
C LYS A 96 -5.22 -10.19 6.61
N LEU A 97 -5.91 -9.06 6.41
CA LEU A 97 -6.75 -8.43 7.42
C LEU A 97 -7.93 -9.31 7.86
N LEU A 98 -8.67 -9.87 6.92
CA LEU A 98 -9.78 -10.78 7.23
C LEU A 98 -9.31 -12.01 8.03
N ASN A 99 -8.15 -12.57 7.65
CA ASN A 99 -7.56 -13.67 8.40
C ASN A 99 -7.15 -13.23 9.82
N TRP A 100 -6.60 -12.04 9.97
CA TRP A 100 -6.23 -11.50 11.28
C TRP A 100 -7.44 -11.33 12.18
N PHE A 101 -8.56 -10.74 11.72
CA PHE A 101 -9.79 -10.64 12.50
C PHE A 101 -10.29 -12.01 12.97
N ASN A 102 -10.31 -13.00 12.06
CA ASN A 102 -10.71 -14.35 12.41
C ASN A 102 -9.80 -14.98 13.47
N THR A 103 -8.48 -14.81 13.34
CA THR A 103 -7.49 -15.38 14.29
C THR A 103 -7.58 -14.72 15.66
N GLN A 104 -7.87 -13.43 15.72
CA GLN A 104 -8.07 -12.69 16.97
C GLN A 104 -9.48 -12.88 17.57
N GLY A 105 -10.41 -13.50 16.86
CA GLY A 105 -11.80 -13.67 17.30
C GLY A 105 -12.59 -12.36 17.31
N ILE A 106 -12.16 -11.33 16.57
CA ILE A 106 -12.80 -10.01 16.53
C ILE A 106 -13.91 -10.04 15.49
N GLN A 107 -15.14 -9.68 15.93
CA GLN A 107 -16.31 -9.61 15.05
C GLN A 107 -16.50 -8.18 14.55
N VAL A 108 -16.03 -7.89 13.34
CA VAL A 108 -16.19 -6.59 12.72
C VAL A 108 -17.39 -6.54 11.77
N GLU A 109 -18.13 -5.43 11.78
CA GLU A 109 -19.14 -5.14 10.75
C GLU A 109 -18.47 -4.39 9.59
N ILE A 110 -18.27 -5.08 8.45
CA ILE A 110 -17.69 -4.46 7.25
C ILE A 110 -18.77 -3.66 6.53
N LEU A 111 -18.58 -2.33 6.45
CA LEU A 111 -19.46 -1.42 5.73
C LEU A 111 -19.16 -1.42 4.22
N GLY A 112 -17.90 -1.59 3.84
CA GLY A 112 -17.51 -1.58 2.44
C GLY A 112 -16.07 -2.05 2.20
N GLU A 113 -15.80 -2.38 0.94
CA GLU A 113 -14.50 -2.80 0.44
C GLU A 113 -14.06 -1.82 -0.65
N PHE A 114 -12.80 -1.39 -0.61
CA PHE A 114 -12.26 -0.36 -1.49
C PHE A 114 -10.93 -0.79 -2.08
N ASP A 115 -10.76 -0.58 -3.37
CA ASP A 115 -9.46 -0.74 -4.04
C ASP A 115 -8.65 0.56 -4.04
N ASP A 116 -9.30 1.70 -3.75
CA ASP A 116 -8.69 3.03 -3.64
C ASP A 116 -8.67 3.50 -2.18
N ALA A 117 -7.46 3.68 -1.63
CA ALA A 117 -7.26 4.08 -0.23
C ALA A 117 -7.74 5.52 0.06
N ALA A 118 -7.61 6.45 -0.91
CA ALA A 118 -8.05 7.83 -0.72
C ALA A 118 -9.59 7.92 -0.71
N LEU A 119 -10.25 7.15 -1.58
CA LEU A 119 -11.70 7.01 -1.58
C LEU A 119 -12.18 6.34 -0.29
N MET A 120 -11.51 5.30 0.19
CA MET A 120 -11.81 4.63 1.45
C MET A 120 -11.72 5.60 2.64
N LYS A 121 -10.64 6.41 2.74
CA LYS A 121 -10.50 7.47 3.75
C LYS A 121 -11.68 8.46 3.67
N THR A 122 -11.94 9.01 2.49
CA THR A 122 -12.99 10.00 2.29
C THR A 122 -14.36 9.46 2.71
N PHE A 123 -14.68 8.23 2.30
CA PHE A 123 -15.93 7.57 2.68
C PHE A 123 -16.00 7.27 4.18
N GLY A 124 -14.89 6.83 4.79
CA GLY A 124 -14.79 6.59 6.23
C GLY A 124 -15.05 7.83 7.06
N MET A 125 -14.47 8.96 6.66
CA MET A 125 -14.69 10.25 7.32
C MET A 125 -16.13 10.71 7.22
N TYR A 126 -16.77 10.54 6.06
CA TYR A 126 -18.15 10.93 5.85
C TYR A 126 -19.14 10.08 6.65
N HIS A 127 -18.92 8.77 6.72
CA HIS A 127 -19.81 7.81 7.38
C HIS A 127 -19.45 7.51 8.83
N ASN A 128 -18.44 8.20 9.38
CA ASN A 128 -17.92 7.93 10.73
C ASN A 128 -17.54 6.45 10.94
N ALA A 129 -16.98 5.84 9.91
CA ALA A 129 -16.51 4.47 9.92
C ALA A 129 -15.00 4.41 10.23
N ILE A 130 -14.55 3.26 10.73
CA ILE A 130 -13.13 2.97 10.85
C ILE A 130 -12.62 2.61 9.45
N PHE A 131 -11.46 3.09 9.08
CA PHE A 131 -10.76 2.73 7.86
C PHE A 131 -9.31 2.38 8.14
N VAL A 132 -8.69 1.64 7.23
CA VAL A 132 -7.31 1.19 7.38
C VAL A 132 -6.39 1.86 6.37
N ALA A 133 -5.15 2.06 6.76
CA ALA A 133 -4.10 2.47 5.85
C ALA A 133 -2.76 1.85 6.27
N PRO A 134 -1.83 1.65 5.34
CA PRO A 134 -0.47 1.30 5.69
C PRO A 134 0.13 2.32 6.66
N THR A 135 0.87 1.86 7.65
CA THR A 135 1.50 2.71 8.67
C THR A 135 2.36 3.81 8.06
N LEU A 136 2.94 3.54 6.89
CA LEU A 136 3.69 4.49 6.07
C LEU A 136 2.93 5.80 5.80
N TYR A 137 1.60 5.72 5.67
CA TYR A 137 0.73 6.89 5.38
C TYR A 137 0.16 7.54 6.65
N ALA A 138 0.51 7.04 7.84
CA ALA A 138 -0.02 7.56 9.08
C ALA A 138 0.24 9.07 9.22
N GLN A 139 1.46 9.53 8.95
CA GLN A 139 1.81 10.96 9.05
C GLN A 139 1.00 11.84 8.09
N ASP A 140 0.80 11.40 6.84
CA ASP A 140 -0.01 12.14 5.88
C ASP A 140 -1.49 12.15 6.27
N THR A 141 -1.94 11.10 6.96
CA THR A 141 -3.32 10.98 7.44
C THR A 141 -3.58 11.86 8.66
N TYR A 142 -2.57 12.06 9.54
CA TYR A 142 -2.64 12.94 10.71
C TYR A 142 -2.73 14.44 10.39
N ASN A 143 -2.37 14.86 9.17
CA ASN A 143 -2.48 16.27 8.76
C ASN A 143 -3.95 16.74 8.62
N ASP A 144 -4.90 15.84 8.82
CA ASP A 144 -6.33 16.13 8.87
C ASP A 144 -6.76 16.18 10.34
N ASP A 145 -7.06 17.37 10.87
CA ASP A 145 -7.34 17.61 12.29
C ASP A 145 -8.48 16.77 12.88
N ASP A 146 -9.35 16.23 12.01
CA ASP A 146 -10.48 15.40 12.40
C ASP A 146 -10.16 13.89 12.44
N VAL A 147 -8.98 13.45 12.01
CA VAL A 147 -8.59 12.02 11.96
C VAL A 147 -7.75 11.63 13.16
N VAL A 148 -8.05 10.46 13.72
CA VAL A 148 -7.27 9.87 14.81
C VAL A 148 -6.92 8.43 14.50
N GLU A 149 -5.67 8.03 14.77
CA GLU A 149 -5.25 6.63 14.79
C GLU A 149 -5.75 5.99 16.08
N ILE A 150 -6.51 4.91 15.97
CA ILE A 150 -7.09 4.19 17.11
C ILE A 150 -6.31 2.93 17.46
N GLY A 151 -5.42 2.50 16.58
CA GLY A 151 -4.54 1.35 16.82
C GLY A 151 -3.76 0.92 15.60
N ARG A 152 -2.82 0.01 15.84
CA ARG A 152 -1.87 -0.48 14.84
C ARG A 152 -1.65 -1.97 14.99
N ILE A 153 -1.37 -2.65 13.89
CA ILE A 153 -0.97 -4.05 13.87
C ILE A 153 0.29 -4.21 12.99
N ASP A 154 1.31 -4.87 13.56
CA ASP A 154 2.56 -5.16 12.86
C ASP A 154 2.60 -6.61 12.34
N SER A 155 1.66 -7.45 12.79
CA SER A 155 1.54 -8.85 12.33
C SER A 155 0.89 -8.99 10.95
N VAL A 156 0.26 -7.93 10.44
CA VAL A 156 -0.22 -7.83 9.07
C VAL A 156 0.62 -6.77 8.38
N GLN A 157 1.41 -7.20 7.41
CA GLN A 157 2.33 -6.31 6.70
C GLN A 157 1.92 -6.17 5.25
N GLU A 158 2.04 -4.95 4.75
CA GLU A 158 2.03 -4.63 3.34
C GLU A 158 3.48 -4.47 2.87
N GLU A 159 3.81 -5.18 1.80
CA GLU A 159 5.14 -5.17 1.20
C GLU A 159 5.13 -4.33 -0.07
N TYR A 160 6.26 -3.69 -0.35
CA TYR A 160 6.42 -2.84 -1.52
C TYR A 160 7.58 -3.33 -2.37
N TYR A 161 7.31 -3.55 -3.64
CA TYR A 161 8.27 -4.02 -4.62
C TYR A 161 8.33 -3.06 -5.81
N ILE A 162 9.52 -2.94 -6.38
CA ILE A 162 9.69 -2.48 -7.75
C ILE A 162 9.94 -3.69 -8.64
N ILE A 163 9.25 -3.77 -9.78
CA ILE A 163 9.43 -4.81 -10.78
C ILE A 163 9.84 -4.16 -12.09
N PHE A 164 10.85 -4.70 -12.73
CA PHE A 164 11.37 -4.20 -14.00
C PHE A 164 11.92 -5.34 -14.86
N ALA A 165 12.01 -5.11 -16.17
CA ALA A 165 12.59 -6.08 -17.10
C ALA A 165 14.12 -5.96 -17.11
N GLU A 166 14.84 -7.05 -17.42
CA GLU A 166 16.30 -7.11 -17.52
C GLU A 166 16.88 -5.97 -18.38
N ARG A 167 16.24 -5.65 -19.50
CA ARG A 167 16.64 -4.55 -20.40
C ARG A 167 16.66 -3.19 -19.72
N MET A 168 15.91 -3.00 -18.63
CA MET A 168 15.77 -1.75 -17.90
C MET A 168 16.82 -1.58 -16.79
N ILE A 169 17.64 -2.59 -16.51
CA ILE A 169 18.67 -2.53 -15.45
C ILE A 169 19.60 -1.33 -15.63
N GLN A 170 19.93 -0.97 -16.88
CA GLN A 170 20.80 0.17 -17.19
C GLN A 170 20.04 1.50 -17.33
N HIS A 171 18.71 1.49 -17.24
CA HIS A 171 17.93 2.74 -17.34
C HIS A 171 18.15 3.62 -16.10
N PRO A 172 18.53 4.91 -16.25
CA PRO A 172 18.91 5.76 -15.13
C PRO A 172 17.85 5.86 -14.02
N ALA A 173 16.57 5.95 -14.37
CA ALA A 173 15.48 6.00 -13.40
C ALA A 173 15.38 4.70 -12.59
N VAL A 174 15.52 3.53 -13.22
CA VAL A 174 15.49 2.22 -12.54
C VAL A 174 16.70 2.09 -11.63
N GLN A 175 17.91 2.41 -12.12
CA GLN A 175 19.11 2.36 -11.29
C GLN A 175 19.02 3.25 -10.06
N ARG A 176 18.47 4.45 -10.17
CA ARG A 176 18.30 5.34 -9.03
C ARG A 176 17.38 4.75 -7.97
N VAL A 177 16.24 4.19 -8.38
CA VAL A 177 15.33 3.54 -7.44
C VAL A 177 15.99 2.31 -6.83
N CYS A 178 16.65 1.46 -7.63
CA CYS A 178 17.33 0.26 -7.12
C CYS A 178 18.49 0.55 -6.16
N ASN A 179 19.19 1.66 -6.34
CA ASN A 179 20.36 2.02 -5.53
C ASN A 179 20.01 2.90 -4.31
N LYS A 180 18.78 3.39 -4.21
CA LYS A 180 18.35 4.20 -3.06
C LYS A 180 17.94 3.32 -1.90
N ASP A 181 18.43 3.66 -0.72
CA ASP A 181 17.93 3.10 0.54
C ASP A 181 16.59 3.76 0.91
N PHE A 182 15.54 2.96 0.97
CA PHE A 182 14.21 3.38 1.40
C PHE A 182 13.90 2.99 2.84
N SER A 183 14.84 2.43 3.60
CA SER A 183 14.61 1.96 4.98
C SER A 183 14.01 3.03 5.88
N ALA A 184 14.45 4.28 5.74
CA ALA A 184 13.91 5.40 6.51
C ALA A 184 12.43 5.69 6.20
N LEU A 185 11.93 5.34 5.01
CA LEU A 185 10.54 5.50 4.64
C LEU A 185 9.64 4.51 5.39
N PHE A 186 10.15 3.34 5.75
CA PHE A 186 9.44 2.23 6.40
C PHE A 186 9.75 2.12 7.90
N ALA A 187 10.59 2.99 8.46
CA ALA A 187 10.96 3.02 9.88
C ALA A 187 9.88 3.77 10.70
N TYR A 188 8.84 3.04 11.17
CA TYR A 188 7.76 3.58 12.01
C TYR A 188 7.55 2.75 13.27
#